data_894c43c78ba5f9447b44be1bd654ae57
#
_entry.id   894c43c78ba5f9447b44be1bd654ae57
#
_cell.length_a   1.000
_cell.length_b   1.000
_cell.length_c   1.000
_cell.angle_alpha   90.00
_cell.angle_beta   90.00
_cell.angle_gamma   90.00
#
_symmetry.space_group_name_H-M   'P 1'
#
loop_
_entity.id
_entity.type
_entity.pdbx_description
1 polymer ?
#
loop_
_entity_poly.entity_id
_entity_poly.type
_entity_poly.pdbx_seq_one_letter_code
_entity_poly.pdbx_strand_id
1 'polypeptide(L)'
;VYTDRIVAIAEGNARLAMLAGKLAAESENLAAIQDASALYHNYYSKQLNALVESDTGVCSAGIIAFVRAIHLKHLEKLAPIFEVAGISSSDFTSDLKLLHRAEIVDLCNDEAARISDQSFSNFLIKYVFIEEKIIPLNMMIETCFQINKGRTIEACNILLNVFSDQNVREYVEAQINLVWDKL
;
A
#
# COMPACT_ATOMS: atom_id res chain seq x y z
N VAL A 1 26.91 -9.73 -13.32
CA VAL A 1 26.74 -10.15 -11.91
C VAL A 1 25.44 -9.61 -11.32
N TYR A 2 25.07 -8.32 -11.48
CA TYR A 2 23.80 -7.81 -10.95
C TYR A 2 22.60 -8.02 -11.89
N THR A 3 22.82 -8.10 -13.20
CA THR A 3 21.75 -8.22 -14.21
C THR A 3 20.87 -9.45 -13.97
N ASP A 4 21.47 -10.62 -13.76
CA ASP A 4 20.73 -11.86 -13.56
C ASP A 4 19.90 -11.82 -12.26
N ARG A 5 20.43 -11.16 -11.22
CA ARG A 5 19.74 -10.97 -9.95
C ARG A 5 18.58 -9.99 -10.08
N ILE A 6 18.77 -8.89 -10.80
CA ILE A 6 17.70 -7.93 -11.11
C ILE A 6 16.56 -8.60 -11.87
N VAL A 7 16.90 -9.40 -12.88
CA VAL A 7 15.90 -10.17 -13.66
C VAL A 7 15.14 -11.14 -12.76
N ALA A 8 15.84 -11.87 -11.89
CA ALA A 8 15.22 -12.82 -10.97
C ALA A 8 14.27 -12.15 -9.97
N ILE A 9 14.65 -11.01 -9.39
CA ILE A 9 13.81 -10.26 -8.44
C ILE A 9 12.63 -9.60 -9.16
N ALA A 10 12.85 -9.10 -10.36
CA ALA A 10 11.84 -8.37 -11.11
C ALA A 10 10.73 -9.26 -11.67
N GLU A 11 11.00 -10.53 -11.94
CA GLU A 11 10.04 -11.50 -12.50
C GLU A 11 9.22 -10.94 -13.68
N GLY A 12 9.87 -10.15 -14.54
CA GLY A 12 9.23 -9.48 -15.67
C GLY A 12 8.56 -8.13 -15.33
N ASN A 13 8.58 -7.69 -14.09
CA ASN A 13 8.07 -6.37 -13.69
C ASN A 13 9.16 -5.30 -13.94
N ALA A 14 8.96 -4.48 -14.98
CA ALA A 14 9.93 -3.43 -15.36
C ALA A 14 10.19 -2.41 -14.24
N ARG A 15 9.21 -2.15 -13.38
CA ARG A 15 9.36 -1.20 -12.27
C ARG A 15 10.22 -1.78 -11.15
N LEU A 16 10.03 -3.06 -10.80
CA LEU A 16 10.93 -3.76 -9.88
C LEU A 16 12.35 -3.81 -10.43
N ALA A 17 12.52 -4.07 -11.73
CA ALA A 17 13.85 -4.03 -12.36
C ALA A 17 14.51 -2.66 -12.22
N MET A 18 13.75 -1.58 -12.42
CA MET A 18 14.26 -0.22 -12.26
C MET A 18 14.63 0.10 -10.81
N LEU A 19 13.80 -0.30 -9.83
CA LEU A 19 14.09 -0.11 -8.41
C LEU A 19 15.34 -0.89 -7.98
N ALA A 20 15.43 -2.16 -8.40
CA ALA A 20 16.62 -3.00 -8.14
C ALA A 20 17.88 -2.40 -8.78
N GLY A 21 17.77 -1.87 -9.98
CA GLY A 21 18.87 -1.18 -10.67
C GLY A 21 19.33 0.07 -9.95
N LYS A 22 18.41 0.90 -9.47
CA LYS A 22 18.73 2.11 -8.66
C LYS A 22 19.43 1.71 -7.37
N LEU A 23 18.89 0.74 -6.64
CA LEU A 23 19.48 0.28 -5.39
C LEU A 23 20.87 -0.31 -5.58
N ALA A 24 21.07 -1.09 -6.67
CA ALA A 24 22.40 -1.61 -7.03
C ALA A 24 23.42 -0.50 -7.31
N ALA A 25 22.98 0.60 -7.92
CA ALA A 25 23.84 1.74 -8.23
C ALA A 25 24.18 2.57 -6.97
N GLU A 26 23.27 2.67 -6.01
CA GLU A 26 23.43 3.49 -4.81
C GLU A 26 24.16 2.77 -3.67
N SER A 27 23.92 1.47 -3.49
CA SER A 27 24.36 0.74 -2.29
C SER A 27 25.36 -0.37 -2.52
N GLU A 28 25.67 -0.73 -3.78
CA GLU A 28 26.51 -1.87 -4.18
C GLU A 28 26.12 -3.24 -3.55
N ASN A 29 24.99 -3.32 -2.84
CA ASN A 29 24.64 -4.50 -2.01
C ASN A 29 23.31 -5.15 -2.41
N LEU A 30 23.16 -5.48 -3.70
CA LEU A 30 21.99 -6.24 -4.18
C LEU A 30 21.99 -7.70 -3.67
N ALA A 31 23.11 -8.19 -3.19
CA ALA A 31 23.23 -9.57 -2.71
C ALA A 31 22.39 -9.86 -1.46
N ALA A 32 22.07 -8.82 -0.65
CA ALA A 32 21.24 -8.94 0.54
C ALA A 32 19.74 -8.95 0.24
N ILE A 33 19.32 -8.60 -0.98
CA ILE A 33 17.92 -8.54 -1.36
C ILE A 33 17.49 -9.90 -1.89
N GLN A 34 16.63 -10.58 -1.15
CA GLN A 34 16.21 -11.95 -1.47
C GLN A 34 15.06 -12.01 -2.47
N ASP A 35 14.11 -11.08 -2.35
CA ASP A 35 12.87 -11.04 -3.12
C ASP A 35 12.35 -9.59 -3.35
N ALA A 36 11.23 -9.46 -4.03
CA ALA A 36 10.59 -8.18 -4.30
C ALA A 36 10.18 -7.44 -3.02
N SER A 37 9.77 -8.13 -1.97
CA SER A 37 9.38 -7.50 -0.70
C SER A 37 10.58 -6.85 -0.03
N ALA A 38 11.70 -7.56 0.09
CA ALA A 38 12.94 -7.02 0.64
C ALA A 38 13.45 -5.81 -0.18
N LEU A 39 13.27 -5.83 -1.52
CA LEU A 39 13.59 -4.70 -2.39
C LEU A 39 12.75 -3.46 -2.04
N TYR A 40 11.44 -3.63 -1.90
CA TYR A 40 10.54 -2.53 -1.56
C TYR A 40 10.83 -1.97 -0.17
N HIS A 41 11.02 -2.82 0.84
CA HIS A 41 11.38 -2.40 2.20
C HIS A 41 12.66 -1.57 2.23
N ASN A 42 13.69 -2.03 1.53
CA ASN A 42 14.97 -1.32 1.47
C ASN A 42 14.84 0.03 0.75
N TYR A 43 14.15 0.03 -0.40
CA TYR A 43 13.99 1.25 -1.20
C TYR A 43 13.11 2.29 -0.51
N TYR A 44 12.03 1.88 0.16
CA TYR A 44 11.08 2.77 0.81
C TYR A 44 11.31 2.95 2.31
N SER A 45 12.47 2.53 2.83
CA SER A 45 12.80 2.61 4.27
C SER A 45 12.62 4.02 4.86
N LYS A 46 12.99 5.06 4.12
CA LYS A 46 12.84 6.46 4.56
C LYS A 46 11.37 6.87 4.67
N GLN A 47 10.57 6.49 3.67
CA GLN A 47 9.13 6.77 3.66
C GLN A 47 8.41 6.00 4.78
N LEU A 48 8.77 4.74 5.01
CA LEU A 48 8.24 3.96 6.13
C LEU A 48 8.56 4.61 7.48
N ASN A 49 9.81 5.06 7.67
CA ASN A 49 10.21 5.75 8.90
C ASN A 49 9.40 7.04 9.12
N ALA A 50 9.10 7.79 8.06
CA ALA A 50 8.26 8.97 8.16
C ALA A 50 6.80 8.65 8.52
N LEU A 51 6.27 7.49 8.10
CA LEU A 51 4.92 7.04 8.44
C LEU A 51 4.76 6.74 9.93
N VAL A 52 5.80 6.19 10.59
CA VAL A 52 5.75 5.84 12.02
C VAL A 52 5.98 7.04 12.96
N GLU A 53 6.17 8.26 12.43
CA GLU A 53 6.17 9.48 13.25
C GLU A 53 4.78 9.81 13.83
N SER A 54 3.71 9.23 13.25
CA SER A 54 2.35 9.31 13.76
C SER A 54 1.83 7.92 14.10
N ASP A 55 1.17 7.76 15.25
CA ASP A 55 0.57 6.50 15.69
C ASP A 55 -0.45 5.93 14.67
N THR A 56 -1.08 6.82 13.90
CA THR A 56 -2.11 6.47 12.89
C THR A 56 -1.63 6.66 11.45
N GLY A 57 -0.42 7.18 11.25
CA GLY A 57 0.12 7.54 9.91
C GLY A 57 0.17 6.37 8.94
N VAL A 58 0.56 5.18 9.43
CA VAL A 58 0.61 3.96 8.62
C VAL A 58 -0.80 3.52 8.20
N CYS A 59 -1.78 3.58 9.12
CA CYS A 59 -3.19 3.29 8.83
C CYS A 59 -3.73 4.24 7.77
N SER A 60 -3.51 5.55 7.95
CA SER A 60 -3.95 6.60 7.04
C SER A 60 -3.36 6.41 5.63
N ALA A 61 -2.06 6.14 5.53
CA ALA A 61 -1.38 5.85 4.27
C ALA A 61 -1.92 4.57 3.60
N GLY A 62 -2.17 3.52 4.38
CA GLY A 62 -2.77 2.26 3.92
C GLY A 62 -4.18 2.46 3.34
N ILE A 63 -5.02 3.26 4.01
CA ILE A 63 -6.36 3.62 3.51
C ILE A 63 -6.25 4.35 2.18
N ILE A 64 -5.39 5.39 2.09
CA ILE A 64 -5.21 6.16 0.85
C ILE A 64 -4.72 5.24 -0.28
N ALA A 65 -3.77 4.36 0.01
CA ALA A 65 -3.26 3.40 -0.97
C ALA A 65 -4.37 2.45 -1.48
N PHE A 66 -5.19 1.90 -0.57
CA PHE A 66 -6.27 0.97 -0.91
C PHE A 66 -7.36 1.65 -1.75
N VAL A 67 -7.83 2.83 -1.36
CA VAL A 67 -8.87 3.56 -2.11
C VAL A 67 -8.31 4.42 -3.25
N ARG A 68 -6.99 4.57 -3.38
CA ARG A 68 -6.20 5.24 -4.41
C ARG A 68 -6.31 6.77 -4.44
N ALA A 69 -7.51 7.31 -4.36
CA ALA A 69 -7.76 8.73 -4.28
C ALA A 69 -8.93 9.00 -3.35
N ILE A 70 -8.76 9.96 -2.46
CA ILE A 70 -9.76 10.35 -1.46
C ILE A 70 -10.19 11.78 -1.75
N HIS A 71 -11.49 11.99 -1.93
CA HIS A 71 -12.06 13.32 -2.02
C HIS A 71 -12.21 13.94 -0.63
N LEU A 72 -11.45 14.99 -0.35
CA LEU A 72 -11.38 15.62 0.96
C LEU A 72 -12.70 16.28 1.39
N LYS A 73 -13.51 16.71 0.41
CA LYS A 73 -14.85 17.28 0.68
C LYS A 73 -15.89 16.24 1.10
N HIS A 74 -15.57 14.95 1.02
CA HIS A 74 -16.49 13.84 1.26
C HIS A 74 -15.92 12.80 2.20
N LEU A 75 -15.12 13.23 3.19
CA LEU A 75 -14.51 12.32 4.19
C LEU A 75 -15.55 11.56 5.00
N GLU A 76 -16.76 12.11 5.15
CA GLU A 76 -17.88 11.44 5.83
C GLU A 76 -18.25 10.08 5.19
N LYS A 77 -18.02 9.92 3.88
CA LYS A 77 -18.25 8.64 3.17
C LYS A 77 -17.25 7.55 3.54
N LEU A 78 -16.12 7.93 4.11
CA LEU A 78 -15.07 7.01 4.56
C LEU A 78 -15.23 6.64 6.06
N ALA A 79 -16.22 7.15 6.75
CA ALA A 79 -16.43 6.85 8.17
C ALA A 79 -16.44 5.34 8.48
N PRO A 80 -17.09 4.47 7.67
CA PRO A 80 -17.03 3.02 7.91
C PRO A 80 -15.60 2.45 7.74
N ILE A 81 -14.79 3.02 6.86
CA ILE A 81 -13.39 2.62 6.66
C ILE A 81 -12.55 3.06 7.86
N PHE A 82 -12.74 4.26 8.37
CA PHE A 82 -12.05 4.75 9.56
C PHE A 82 -12.37 3.90 10.78
N GLU A 83 -13.63 3.45 10.93
CA GLU A 83 -14.05 2.54 11.99
C GLU A 83 -13.29 1.19 11.90
N VAL A 84 -13.21 0.59 10.71
CA VAL A 84 -12.46 -0.65 10.47
C VAL A 84 -10.97 -0.48 10.79
N ALA A 85 -10.40 0.68 10.47
CA ALA A 85 -8.99 0.98 10.72
C ALA A 85 -8.71 1.44 12.16
N GLY A 86 -9.74 1.69 12.96
CA GLY A 86 -9.59 2.16 14.34
C GLY A 86 -9.05 3.58 14.47
N ILE A 87 -9.25 4.43 13.46
CA ILE A 87 -8.79 5.83 13.47
C ILE A 87 -9.96 6.80 13.40
N SER A 88 -9.77 8.01 13.90
CA SER A 88 -10.76 9.07 13.76
C SER A 88 -10.56 9.89 12.47
N SER A 89 -11.60 10.56 11.99
CA SER A 89 -11.49 11.51 10.87
C SER A 89 -10.55 12.68 11.18
N SER A 90 -10.42 13.08 12.44
CA SER A 90 -9.47 14.12 12.87
C SER A 90 -8.03 13.64 12.80
N ASP A 91 -7.75 12.39 13.22
CA ASP A 91 -6.42 11.79 13.14
C ASP A 91 -6.01 11.66 11.67
N PHE A 92 -6.91 11.11 10.83
CA PHE A 92 -6.69 11.01 9.38
C PHE A 92 -6.36 12.36 8.75
N THR A 93 -7.10 13.44 9.12
CA THR A 93 -6.85 14.78 8.59
C THR A 93 -5.50 15.35 9.07
N SER A 94 -5.09 15.03 10.29
CA SER A 94 -3.78 15.41 10.83
C SER A 94 -2.66 14.67 10.12
N ASP A 95 -2.83 13.36 9.92
CA ASP A 95 -1.89 12.51 9.18
C ASP A 95 -1.71 12.99 7.75
N LEU A 96 -2.79 13.36 7.05
CA LEU A 96 -2.69 13.88 5.69
C LEU A 96 -1.71 15.06 5.57
N LYS A 97 -1.70 15.96 6.54
CA LYS A 97 -0.77 17.10 6.55
C LYS A 97 0.68 16.66 6.76
N LEU A 98 0.90 15.67 7.63
CA LEU A 98 2.23 15.11 7.88
C LEU A 98 2.72 14.35 6.65
N LEU A 99 1.88 13.49 6.08
CA LEU A 99 2.19 12.69 4.89
C LEU A 99 2.46 13.57 3.66
N HIS A 100 1.73 14.69 3.53
CA HIS A 100 1.97 15.65 2.45
C HIS A 100 3.31 16.39 2.62
N ARG A 101 3.65 16.80 3.85
CA ARG A 101 4.97 17.42 4.15
C ARG A 101 6.14 16.46 3.91
N ALA A 102 5.92 15.16 4.14
CA ALA A 102 6.89 14.09 3.87
C ALA A 102 6.92 13.66 2.39
N GLU A 103 6.19 14.36 1.49
CA GLU A 103 6.10 14.05 0.05
C GLU A 103 5.56 12.64 -0.26
N ILE A 104 4.89 12.02 0.70
CA ILE A 104 4.26 10.70 0.57
C ILE A 104 2.89 10.82 -0.12
N VAL A 105 2.16 11.89 0.18
CA VAL A 105 0.83 12.17 -0.36
C VAL A 105 0.84 13.43 -1.20
N ASP A 106 0.30 13.34 -2.41
CA ASP A 106 -0.04 14.49 -3.25
C ASP A 106 -1.43 14.99 -2.87
N LEU A 107 -1.54 16.31 -2.64
CA LEU A 107 -2.82 17.01 -2.57
C LEU A 107 -3.11 17.68 -3.92
N CYS A 108 -4.14 17.20 -4.61
CA CYS A 108 -4.57 17.74 -5.90
C CYS A 108 -5.61 18.84 -5.66
N ASN A 109 -5.23 20.10 -5.86
CA ASN A 109 -6.08 21.30 -5.69
C ASN A 109 -6.81 21.38 -4.33
N ASP A 110 -6.24 20.83 -3.27
CA ASP A 110 -6.87 20.69 -1.95
C ASP A 110 -8.23 19.95 -1.96
N GLU A 111 -8.53 19.24 -3.04
CA GLU A 111 -9.80 18.50 -3.20
C GLU A 111 -9.62 16.98 -3.12
N ALA A 112 -8.45 16.47 -3.47
CA ALA A 112 -8.18 15.04 -3.45
C ALA A 112 -6.77 14.74 -2.93
N ALA A 113 -6.66 13.63 -2.18
CA ALA A 113 -5.39 13.09 -1.70
C ALA A 113 -5.11 11.72 -2.34
N ARG A 114 -3.86 11.48 -2.71
CA ARG A 114 -3.37 10.19 -3.22
C ARG A 114 -1.92 9.96 -2.82
N ILE A 115 -1.48 8.71 -2.81
CA ILE A 115 -0.04 8.42 -2.66
C ILE A 115 0.71 8.89 -3.91
N SER A 116 1.80 9.63 -3.71
CA SER A 116 2.59 10.28 -4.77
C SER A 116 3.23 9.26 -5.73
N ASP A 117 3.76 8.16 -5.20
CA ASP A 117 4.38 7.09 -5.96
C ASP A 117 3.49 5.85 -6.02
N GLN A 118 3.15 5.39 -7.25
CA GLN A 118 2.27 4.23 -7.45
C GLN A 118 2.89 2.92 -6.96
N SER A 119 4.22 2.75 -7.02
CA SER A 119 4.85 1.53 -6.51
C SER A 119 4.85 1.51 -4.99
N PHE A 120 5.06 2.66 -4.37
CA PHE A 120 4.93 2.80 -2.93
C PHE A 120 3.48 2.56 -2.49
N SER A 121 2.49 3.06 -3.23
CA SER A 121 1.08 2.76 -2.99
C SER A 121 0.80 1.25 -3.02
N ASN A 122 1.29 0.54 -4.02
CA ASN A 122 1.12 -0.91 -4.12
C ASN A 122 1.82 -1.63 -2.95
N PHE A 123 3.03 -1.21 -2.61
CA PHE A 123 3.77 -1.75 -1.46
C PHE A 123 3.02 -1.51 -0.15
N LEU A 124 2.47 -0.30 0.07
CA LEU A 124 1.69 0.02 1.27
C LEU A 124 0.46 -0.88 1.43
N ILE A 125 -0.23 -1.22 0.34
CA ILE A 125 -1.35 -2.18 0.40
C ILE A 125 -0.85 -3.53 0.93
N LYS A 126 0.26 -4.06 0.42
CA LYS A 126 0.84 -5.30 0.93
C LYS A 126 1.31 -5.16 2.38
N TYR A 127 2.05 -4.12 2.70
CA TYR A 127 2.61 -3.87 4.01
C TYR A 127 1.52 -3.81 5.10
N VAL A 128 0.51 -2.97 4.90
CA VAL A 128 -0.53 -2.71 5.90
C VAL A 128 -1.49 -3.89 6.07
N PHE A 129 -1.87 -4.58 4.98
CA PHE A 129 -2.92 -5.58 5.01
C PHE A 129 -2.43 -7.04 5.07
N ILE A 130 -1.19 -7.30 4.66
CA ILE A 130 -0.64 -8.66 4.57
C ILE A 130 0.51 -8.87 5.55
N GLU A 131 1.52 -7.97 5.53
CA GLU A 131 2.73 -8.15 6.32
C GLU A 131 2.48 -7.81 7.78
N GLU A 132 2.10 -6.56 8.07
CA GLU A 132 1.86 -6.09 9.43
C GLU A 132 0.43 -6.34 9.93
N LYS A 133 -0.51 -6.58 9.01
CA LYS A 133 -1.93 -6.83 9.32
C LYS A 133 -2.55 -5.77 10.24
N ILE A 134 -2.16 -4.52 10.03
CA ILE A 134 -2.59 -3.37 10.84
C ILE A 134 -4.10 -3.16 10.69
N ILE A 135 -4.60 -3.30 9.45
CA ILE A 135 -6.04 -3.23 9.14
C ILE A 135 -6.47 -4.61 8.64
N PRO A 136 -7.53 -5.22 9.20
CA PRO A 136 -8.04 -6.52 8.75
C PRO A 136 -8.51 -6.47 7.29
N LEU A 137 -7.87 -7.25 6.39
CA LEU A 137 -8.13 -7.20 4.96
C LEU A 137 -9.57 -7.58 4.60
N ASN A 138 -10.14 -8.62 5.22
CA ASN A 138 -11.51 -9.04 4.97
C ASN A 138 -12.52 -7.93 5.30
N MET A 139 -12.36 -7.24 6.43
CA MET A 139 -13.24 -6.13 6.82
C MET A 139 -13.07 -4.94 5.86
N MET A 140 -11.84 -4.64 5.45
CA MET A 140 -11.56 -3.59 4.47
C MET A 140 -12.19 -3.90 3.11
N ILE A 141 -12.11 -5.16 2.64
CA ILE A 141 -12.77 -5.61 1.40
C ILE A 141 -14.29 -5.42 1.52
N GLU A 142 -14.92 -5.96 2.57
CA GLU A 142 -16.35 -5.89 2.80
C GLU A 142 -16.85 -4.42 2.78
N THR A 143 -16.17 -3.56 3.56
CA THR A 143 -16.55 -2.15 3.69
C THR A 143 -16.32 -1.35 2.40
N CYS A 144 -15.13 -1.48 1.80
CA CYS A 144 -14.81 -0.74 0.57
C CYS A 144 -15.63 -1.21 -0.63
N PHE A 145 -16.00 -2.49 -0.70
CA PHE A 145 -16.81 -3.00 -1.80
C PHE A 145 -18.19 -2.34 -1.86
N GLN A 146 -18.79 -2.02 -0.71
CA GLN A 146 -20.04 -1.29 -0.64
C GLN A 146 -19.91 0.18 -1.09
N ILE A 147 -18.72 0.76 -0.92
CA ILE A 147 -18.45 2.16 -1.29
C ILE A 147 -18.00 2.27 -2.75
N ASN A 148 -17.06 1.42 -3.17
CA ASN A 148 -16.46 1.42 -4.50
C ASN A 148 -15.97 0.03 -4.91
N LYS A 149 -16.86 -0.74 -5.56
CA LYS A 149 -16.58 -2.11 -6.03
C LYS A 149 -15.35 -2.18 -6.93
N GLY A 150 -15.27 -1.30 -7.92
CA GLY A 150 -14.18 -1.32 -8.90
C GLY A 150 -12.83 -1.13 -8.24
N ARG A 151 -12.76 -0.25 -7.26
CA ARG A 151 -11.52 0.03 -6.55
C ARG A 151 -11.10 -1.11 -5.63
N THR A 152 -12.07 -1.73 -4.96
CA THR A 152 -11.80 -2.91 -4.13
C THR A 152 -11.24 -4.06 -4.95
N ILE A 153 -11.83 -4.34 -6.12
CA ILE A 153 -11.33 -5.36 -7.05
C ILE A 153 -9.91 -5.01 -7.52
N GLU A 154 -9.64 -3.75 -7.86
CA GLU A 154 -8.30 -3.31 -8.26
C GLU A 154 -7.26 -3.52 -7.14
N ALA A 155 -7.59 -3.19 -5.90
CA ALA A 155 -6.70 -3.41 -4.75
C ALA A 155 -6.40 -4.90 -4.53
N CYS A 156 -7.42 -5.77 -4.60
CA CYS A 156 -7.23 -7.22 -4.54
C CYS A 156 -6.35 -7.73 -5.70
N ASN A 157 -6.56 -7.23 -6.92
CA ASN A 157 -5.74 -7.59 -8.08
C ASN A 157 -4.29 -7.14 -7.94
N ILE A 158 -4.01 -6.01 -7.30
CA ILE A 158 -2.65 -5.58 -6.98
C ILE A 158 -1.97 -6.61 -6.08
N LEU A 159 -2.65 -7.05 -5.00
CA LEU A 159 -2.11 -8.05 -4.09
C LEU A 159 -1.86 -9.40 -4.77
N LEU A 160 -2.76 -9.83 -5.67
CA LEU A 160 -2.67 -11.13 -6.35
C LEU A 160 -1.64 -11.16 -7.48
N ASN A 161 -1.37 -10.04 -8.17
CA ASN A 161 -0.61 -10.03 -9.41
C ASN A 161 0.70 -9.22 -9.37
N VAL A 162 0.83 -8.24 -8.45
CA VAL A 162 2.07 -7.44 -8.35
C VAL A 162 3.11 -8.15 -7.49
N PHE A 163 2.67 -8.91 -6.52
CA PHE A 163 3.52 -9.66 -5.61
C PHE A 163 3.36 -11.15 -5.91
N SER A 164 4.27 -11.73 -6.70
CA SER A 164 4.25 -13.14 -7.15
C SER A 164 4.57 -14.13 -6.01
N ASP A 165 3.93 -13.96 -4.85
CA ASP A 165 4.13 -14.75 -3.64
C ASP A 165 2.90 -15.63 -3.41
N GLN A 166 3.11 -16.96 -3.40
CA GLN A 166 2.04 -17.93 -3.19
C GLN A 166 1.33 -17.75 -1.84
N ASN A 167 2.08 -17.40 -0.77
CA ASN A 167 1.49 -17.19 0.56
C ASN A 167 0.58 -15.95 0.57
N VAL A 168 0.97 -14.88 -0.14
CA VAL A 168 0.14 -13.69 -0.32
C VAL A 168 -1.14 -14.05 -1.04
N ARG A 169 -1.05 -14.81 -2.14
CA ARG A 169 -2.22 -15.26 -2.91
C ARG A 169 -3.18 -16.05 -2.04
N GLU A 170 -2.70 -17.08 -1.37
CA GLU A 170 -3.53 -17.94 -0.50
C GLU A 170 -4.19 -17.14 0.62
N TYR A 171 -3.46 -16.20 1.23
CA TYR A 171 -4.01 -15.33 2.25
C TYR A 171 -5.13 -14.44 1.69
N VAL A 172 -4.89 -13.76 0.55
CA VAL A 172 -5.89 -12.86 -0.06
C VAL A 172 -7.14 -13.63 -0.47
N GLU A 173 -7.00 -14.81 -1.11
CA GLU A 173 -8.10 -15.69 -1.47
C GLU A 173 -8.91 -16.11 -0.23
N ALA A 174 -8.24 -16.47 0.86
CA ALA A 174 -8.91 -16.79 2.12
C ALA A 174 -9.69 -15.60 2.69
N GLN A 175 -9.12 -14.37 2.65
CA GLN A 175 -9.82 -13.18 3.13
C GLN A 175 -11.05 -12.82 2.26
N ILE A 176 -10.96 -12.99 0.94
CA ILE A 176 -12.10 -12.79 0.03
C ILE A 176 -13.20 -13.81 0.33
N ASN A 177 -12.84 -15.09 0.51
CA ASN A 177 -13.80 -16.16 0.81
C ASN A 177 -14.56 -15.91 2.12
N LEU A 178 -13.93 -15.32 3.14
CA LEU A 178 -14.59 -14.97 4.41
C LEU A 178 -15.75 -13.97 4.25
N VAL A 179 -15.73 -13.16 3.21
CA VAL A 179 -16.73 -12.09 2.99
C VAL A 179 -17.54 -12.29 1.72
N TRP A 180 -17.25 -13.34 0.94
CA TRP A 180 -17.85 -13.56 -0.39
C TRP A 180 -19.38 -13.49 -0.40
N ASP A 181 -20.02 -14.12 0.57
CA ASP A 181 -21.49 -14.16 0.66
C ASP A 181 -22.12 -12.82 1.06
N LYS A 182 -21.29 -11.81 1.41
CA LYS A 182 -21.72 -10.48 1.81
C LYS A 182 -21.45 -9.42 0.73
N LEU A 183 -20.67 -9.76 -0.30
CA LEU A 183 -20.32 -8.87 -1.40
C LEU A 183 -21.38 -8.88 -2.51
#